data_b7129f27922cb4899467be50a364f4b4
#
_entry.id   b7129f27922cb4899467be50a364f4b4
#
_cell.length_a   1.000
_cell.length_b   1.000
_cell.length_c   1.000
_cell.angle_alpha   90.00
_cell.angle_beta   90.00
_cell.angle_gamma   90.00
#
_symmetry.space_group_name_H-M   'P 1'
#
loop_
_entity.id
_entity.type
_entity.pdbx_description
1 polymer ?
#
loop_
_entity_poly.entity_id
_entity_poly.type
_entity_poly.pdbx_seq_one_letter_code
_entity_poly.pdbx_strand_id
1 'polypeptide(L)'
;ASGIEALPRPWLPPLPERIFAQDLHPVNFEEAWKEPKKPLRATIGLLDQPELQAQEPLTLDLTKDGHVAVFSSPGFGKSTFLQSLVMDLARQHNPEQLHVYLLDFGTNGLLSMKDIPHVADIMRLDEEEKIAKLLKRVQNEIETRKKLLSEYSVASLEQYEKASQKQLPHILIILDGYDVVRDSDLPPEFEKMLTQITREGAAIGIHLALSAIRGAAMKPQMLMNFKLVVSLFNIDLSESRALIGRTDLTIEEVAGRGMIKLENPTIFQVSTPTEGEDILETIANIKIEAQKMEETWNGELPEAIPVVPEKMEYNAFAAMPYVQKLMDSKLVPIGFDMETALPVGLDLNKQRIWLITGSETELNENTFYAMIKGIQKTSQKLYLVDLSDYNLANLKSSNTDFISDSRVFQEVIQEIYTENNIRAEAVRKCSSLELSAYYQTIETINIAIDTLEVFSKLDNEAQRMIEEMMTSRIQTNINFIIQVDISDIGRDGSIVGRALKNVTNLILSMKIKNQTTFAQDIRSYDEPDLPPRTSYYINGKLASKFRVIS
;
A
#
# COMPACT_ATOMS: atom_id res chain seq x y z
N ALA A 1 -47.20 -32.09 45.73
CA ALA A 1 -47.00 -30.84 45.05
C ALA A 1 -47.27 -31.07 43.57
N SER A 2 -48.43 -30.60 43.12
CA SER A 2 -48.87 -30.63 41.71
C SER A 2 -47.98 -29.68 40.92
N GLY A 3 -47.15 -30.23 40.02
CA GLY A 3 -46.46 -29.45 39.00
C GLY A 3 -47.47 -28.85 38.04
N ILE A 4 -47.84 -27.62 38.25
CA ILE A 4 -48.54 -26.81 37.28
C ILE A 4 -47.43 -26.27 36.37
N GLU A 5 -47.31 -26.84 35.16
CA GLU A 5 -46.53 -26.19 34.11
C GLU A 5 -47.08 -24.78 33.90
N ALA A 6 -46.24 -23.76 34.06
CA ALA A 6 -46.63 -22.40 33.82
C ALA A 6 -47.13 -22.31 32.35
N LEU A 7 -48.36 -21.82 32.15
CA LEU A 7 -48.87 -21.57 30.80
C LEU A 7 -47.89 -20.69 30.01
N PRO A 8 -47.61 -20.99 28.76
CA PRO A 8 -46.71 -20.16 27.95
C PRO A 8 -47.25 -18.73 27.96
N ARG A 9 -46.37 -17.76 28.23
CA ARG A 9 -46.76 -16.35 28.21
C ARG A 9 -47.26 -16.00 26.82
N PRO A 10 -48.40 -15.30 26.70
CA PRO A 10 -48.98 -14.97 25.39
C PRO A 10 -48.18 -13.94 24.60
N TRP A 11 -47.10 -13.40 25.19
CA TRP A 11 -46.21 -12.40 24.60
C TRP A 11 -44.76 -12.85 24.75
N LEU A 12 -43.94 -12.54 23.71
CA LEU A 12 -42.50 -12.70 23.78
C LEU A 12 -41.92 -11.75 24.82
N PRO A 13 -40.83 -12.12 25.48
CA PRO A 13 -40.09 -11.19 26.32
C PRO A 13 -39.56 -10.02 25.46
N PRO A 14 -39.36 -8.81 26.04
CA PRO A 14 -38.70 -7.73 25.32
C PRO A 14 -37.32 -8.18 24.86
N LEU A 15 -36.80 -7.56 23.76
CA LEU A 15 -35.47 -7.82 23.28
C LEU A 15 -34.44 -7.60 24.40
N PRO A 16 -33.52 -8.54 24.63
CA PRO A 16 -32.45 -8.35 25.60
C PRO A 16 -31.58 -7.13 25.22
N GLU A 17 -31.01 -6.47 26.21
CA GLU A 17 -30.07 -5.36 25.94
C GLU A 17 -28.70 -5.88 25.49
N ARG A 18 -28.35 -7.12 25.86
CA ARG A 18 -27.11 -7.78 25.48
C ARG A 18 -27.39 -9.17 24.93
N ILE A 19 -26.79 -9.46 23.77
CA ILE A 19 -26.88 -10.75 23.08
C ILE A 19 -25.48 -11.08 22.58
N PHE A 20 -25.04 -12.30 22.75
CA PHE A 20 -23.75 -12.75 22.22
C PHE A 20 -23.92 -13.37 20.82
N ALA A 21 -23.01 -13.05 19.90
CA ALA A 21 -23.10 -13.54 18.52
C ALA A 21 -23.13 -15.08 18.45
N GLN A 22 -22.32 -15.73 19.29
CA GLN A 22 -22.25 -17.20 19.35
C GLN A 22 -23.52 -17.89 19.88
N ASP A 23 -24.38 -17.17 20.64
CA ASP A 23 -25.68 -17.71 21.07
C ASP A 23 -26.67 -17.73 19.91
N LEU A 24 -26.56 -16.77 19.00
CA LEU A 24 -27.44 -16.65 17.82
C LEU A 24 -26.95 -17.52 16.65
N HIS A 25 -25.65 -17.62 16.47
CA HIS A 25 -25.02 -18.34 15.38
C HIS A 25 -23.72 -19.02 15.87
N PRO A 26 -23.86 -20.19 16.50
CA PRO A 26 -22.70 -20.94 16.99
C PRO A 26 -21.92 -21.52 15.81
N VAL A 27 -20.73 -21.00 15.56
CA VAL A 27 -19.83 -21.45 14.50
C VAL A 27 -18.50 -21.90 15.10
N ASN A 28 -18.16 -23.18 14.86
CA ASN A 28 -16.82 -23.68 15.08
C ASN A 28 -15.95 -23.39 13.84
N PHE A 29 -15.07 -22.39 13.93
CA PHE A 29 -14.26 -21.97 12.79
C PHE A 29 -13.26 -23.05 12.35
N GLU A 30 -12.76 -23.91 13.24
CA GLU A 30 -11.83 -24.99 12.89
C GLU A 30 -12.46 -26.02 11.93
N GLU A 31 -13.78 -26.18 11.99
CA GLU A 31 -14.55 -27.03 11.09
C GLU A 31 -15.03 -26.26 9.87
N ALA A 32 -15.58 -25.07 10.08
CA ALA A 32 -16.13 -24.23 9.02
C ALA A 32 -15.09 -23.84 7.94
N TRP A 33 -13.83 -23.62 8.35
CA TRP A 33 -12.75 -23.26 7.42
C TRP A 33 -12.30 -24.39 6.49
N LYS A 34 -12.66 -25.62 6.78
CA LYS A 34 -12.41 -26.77 5.90
C LYS A 34 -13.46 -26.94 4.82
N GLU A 35 -14.59 -26.25 4.98
CA GLU A 35 -15.68 -26.33 4.02
C GLU A 35 -15.45 -25.46 2.78
N PRO A 36 -16.11 -25.79 1.65
CA PRO A 36 -16.10 -24.93 0.46
C PRO A 36 -16.61 -23.53 0.78
N LYS A 37 -16.10 -22.54 0.05
CA LYS A 37 -16.50 -21.13 0.19
C LYS A 37 -18.03 -21.00 0.09
N LYS A 38 -18.60 -20.29 1.06
CA LYS A 38 -20.03 -19.99 1.18
C LYS A 38 -20.32 -18.54 0.81
N PRO A 39 -21.59 -18.17 0.54
CA PRO A 39 -21.99 -16.77 0.47
C PRO A 39 -21.70 -16.01 1.75
N LEU A 40 -21.33 -14.72 1.63
CA LEU A 40 -21.07 -13.86 2.78
C LEU A 40 -22.38 -13.52 3.50
N ARG A 41 -22.75 -14.34 4.49
CA ARG A 41 -23.92 -14.15 5.34
C ARG A 41 -23.49 -13.97 6.77
N ALA A 42 -23.77 -12.80 7.33
CA ALA A 42 -23.41 -12.49 8.73
C ALA A 42 -24.66 -12.38 9.60
N THR A 43 -24.67 -13.12 10.70
CA THR A 43 -25.68 -12.98 11.75
C THR A 43 -25.19 -11.95 12.76
N ILE A 44 -25.90 -10.82 12.86
CA ILE A 44 -25.45 -9.62 13.57
C ILE A 44 -26.35 -9.19 14.72
N GLY A 45 -27.43 -9.91 14.98
CA GLY A 45 -28.36 -9.53 16.02
C GLY A 45 -29.63 -10.36 16.02
N LEU A 46 -30.59 -9.93 16.81
CA LEU A 46 -31.90 -10.55 16.98
C LEU A 46 -33.02 -9.59 16.58
N LEU A 47 -33.81 -9.98 15.60
CA LEU A 47 -35.02 -9.26 15.17
C LEU A 47 -36.15 -9.44 16.19
N ASP A 48 -37.00 -8.43 16.32
CA ASP A 48 -38.26 -8.50 17.05
C ASP A 48 -39.43 -8.31 16.08
N GLN A 49 -40.23 -9.36 15.96
CA GLN A 49 -41.38 -9.40 15.07
C GLN A 49 -42.66 -9.69 15.88
N PRO A 50 -43.16 -8.71 16.64
CA PRO A 50 -44.31 -8.93 17.55
C PRO A 50 -45.57 -9.44 16.84
N GLU A 51 -45.77 -8.99 15.61
CA GLU A 51 -46.93 -9.41 14.78
C GLU A 51 -46.92 -10.90 14.45
N LEU A 52 -45.71 -11.46 14.31
CA LEU A 52 -45.50 -12.90 14.06
C LEU A 52 -45.27 -13.69 15.35
N GLN A 53 -45.25 -13.01 16.51
CA GLN A 53 -44.82 -13.59 17.80
C GLN A 53 -43.48 -14.35 17.68
N ALA A 54 -42.53 -13.75 16.97
CA ALA A 54 -41.25 -14.35 16.68
C ALA A 54 -40.08 -13.39 17.00
N GLN A 55 -38.99 -13.96 17.50
CA GLN A 55 -37.68 -13.31 17.57
C GLN A 55 -36.70 -14.22 16.83
N GLU A 56 -36.12 -13.70 15.76
CA GLU A 56 -35.28 -14.48 14.85
C GLU A 56 -33.91 -13.84 14.66
N PRO A 57 -32.84 -14.63 14.43
CA PRO A 57 -31.53 -14.06 14.11
C PRO A 57 -31.57 -13.15 12.87
N LEU A 58 -31.03 -11.94 12.99
CA LEU A 58 -30.85 -11.03 11.86
C LEU A 58 -29.61 -11.42 11.08
N THR A 59 -29.81 -11.98 9.90
CA THR A 59 -28.73 -12.36 8.99
C THR A 59 -28.69 -11.44 7.77
N LEU A 60 -27.54 -10.80 7.52
CA LEU A 60 -27.29 -9.97 6.35
C LEU A 60 -26.57 -10.79 5.28
N ASP A 61 -27.07 -10.78 4.05
CA ASP A 61 -26.46 -11.48 2.91
C ASP A 61 -25.74 -10.47 2.00
N LEU A 62 -24.44 -10.25 2.27
CA LEU A 62 -23.63 -9.31 1.48
C LEU A 62 -23.40 -9.81 0.05
N THR A 63 -23.42 -11.11 -0.21
CA THR A 63 -23.31 -11.63 -1.58
C THR A 63 -24.49 -11.21 -2.43
N LYS A 64 -25.71 -11.23 -1.85
CA LYS A 64 -26.96 -10.86 -2.53
C LYS A 64 -27.22 -9.35 -2.51
N ASP A 65 -27.02 -8.71 -1.35
CA ASP A 65 -27.45 -7.33 -1.10
C ASP A 65 -26.31 -6.33 -1.21
N GLY A 66 -25.09 -6.79 -1.26
CA GLY A 66 -23.89 -6.04 -1.63
C GLY A 66 -23.21 -5.36 -0.46
N HIS A 67 -23.80 -4.32 0.09
CA HIS A 67 -23.16 -3.38 1.01
C HIS A 67 -24.10 -3.04 2.16
N VAL A 68 -23.51 -2.65 3.31
CA VAL A 68 -24.29 -2.25 4.49
C VAL A 68 -23.82 -0.90 5.03
N ALA A 69 -24.76 -0.03 5.39
CA ALA A 69 -24.50 1.21 6.07
C ALA A 69 -25.24 1.27 7.41
N VAL A 70 -24.52 1.61 8.49
CA VAL A 70 -25.08 1.74 9.84
C VAL A 70 -24.95 3.16 10.34
N PHE A 71 -26.06 3.71 10.82
CA PHE A 71 -26.15 5.09 11.30
C PHE A 71 -26.62 5.14 12.76
N SER A 72 -26.02 5.99 13.58
CA SER A 72 -26.53 6.29 14.92
C SER A 72 -25.84 7.52 15.53
N SER A 73 -26.43 8.07 16.57
CA SER A 73 -25.72 8.98 17.48
C SER A 73 -24.46 8.31 18.05
N PRO A 74 -23.44 9.09 18.47
CA PRO A 74 -22.25 8.54 19.14
C PRO A 74 -22.58 7.68 20.35
N GLY A 75 -21.87 6.56 20.55
CA GLY A 75 -22.03 5.69 21.73
C GLY A 75 -23.11 4.60 21.61
N PHE A 76 -23.88 4.55 20.50
CA PHE A 76 -25.00 3.60 20.36
C PHE A 76 -24.69 2.35 19.53
N GLY A 77 -23.41 1.92 19.43
CA GLY A 77 -23.06 0.57 18.99
C GLY A 77 -22.69 0.41 17.51
N LYS A 78 -22.39 1.50 16.76
CA LYS A 78 -21.92 1.41 15.36
C LYS A 78 -20.70 0.52 15.18
N SER A 79 -19.66 0.78 15.97
CA SER A 79 -18.42 -0.01 15.92
C SER A 79 -18.65 -1.45 16.34
N THR A 80 -19.51 -1.69 17.34
CA THR A 80 -19.93 -3.05 17.77
C THR A 80 -20.64 -3.80 16.63
N PHE A 81 -21.51 -3.12 15.88
CA PHE A 81 -22.15 -3.70 14.69
C PHE A 81 -21.09 -4.15 13.66
N LEU A 82 -20.12 -3.30 13.35
CA LEU A 82 -19.04 -3.62 12.41
C LEU A 82 -18.14 -4.76 12.93
N GLN A 83 -17.85 -4.76 14.24
CA GLN A 83 -17.09 -5.85 14.87
C GLN A 83 -17.84 -7.18 14.80
N SER A 84 -19.14 -7.20 15.09
CA SER A 84 -19.95 -8.42 15.01
C SER A 84 -20.05 -8.95 13.59
N LEU A 85 -20.18 -8.05 12.59
CA LEU A 85 -20.16 -8.40 11.18
C LEU A 85 -18.86 -9.12 10.79
N VAL A 86 -17.70 -8.54 11.15
CA VAL A 86 -16.40 -9.10 10.81
C VAL A 86 -16.16 -10.44 11.53
N MET A 87 -16.45 -10.51 12.83
CA MET A 87 -16.20 -11.71 13.63
C MET A 87 -17.07 -12.89 13.16
N ASP A 88 -18.36 -12.66 12.87
CA ASP A 88 -19.22 -13.73 12.40
C ASP A 88 -18.78 -14.26 11.02
N LEU A 89 -18.38 -13.37 10.10
CA LEU A 89 -17.85 -13.77 8.81
C LEU A 89 -16.49 -14.47 8.92
N ALA A 90 -15.59 -14.01 9.80
CA ALA A 90 -14.30 -14.62 10.01
C ALA A 90 -14.40 -16.04 10.60
N ARG A 91 -15.41 -16.32 11.42
CA ARG A 91 -15.68 -17.68 11.90
C ARG A 91 -16.13 -18.62 10.79
N GLN A 92 -16.86 -18.13 9.79
CA GLN A 92 -17.43 -18.93 8.72
C GLN A 92 -16.50 -19.17 7.54
N HIS A 93 -15.59 -18.25 7.26
CA HIS A 93 -14.70 -18.26 6.10
C HIS A 93 -13.25 -18.31 6.56
N ASN A 94 -12.40 -19.02 5.85
CA ASN A 94 -10.96 -19.00 6.10
C ASN A 94 -10.29 -17.76 5.45
N PRO A 95 -9.03 -17.42 5.83
CA PRO A 95 -8.31 -16.26 5.30
C PRO A 95 -8.11 -16.23 3.78
N GLU A 96 -8.10 -17.37 3.07
CA GLU A 96 -8.06 -17.42 1.60
C GLU A 96 -9.42 -17.14 0.95
N GLN A 97 -10.52 -17.22 1.69
CA GLN A 97 -11.89 -17.00 1.21
C GLN A 97 -12.37 -15.56 1.46
N LEU A 98 -11.82 -14.90 2.48
CA LEU A 98 -12.24 -13.55 2.91
C LEU A 98 -11.04 -12.71 3.32
N HIS A 99 -10.84 -11.58 2.65
CA HIS A 99 -9.87 -10.55 3.01
C HIS A 99 -10.59 -9.32 3.56
N VAL A 100 -10.13 -8.79 4.68
CA VAL A 100 -10.74 -7.64 5.35
C VAL A 100 -9.74 -6.48 5.42
N TYR A 101 -10.17 -5.29 5.02
CA TYR A 101 -9.45 -4.04 5.23
C TYR A 101 -10.23 -3.16 6.19
N LEU A 102 -9.59 -2.71 7.26
CA LEU A 102 -10.19 -1.87 8.29
C LEU A 102 -9.76 -0.41 8.11
N LEU A 103 -10.71 0.49 7.97
CA LEU A 103 -10.52 1.93 7.95
C LEU A 103 -11.14 2.49 9.24
N ASP A 104 -10.33 2.73 10.26
CA ASP A 104 -10.77 3.26 11.54
C ASP A 104 -10.56 4.79 11.57
N PHE A 105 -11.56 5.51 11.10
CA PHE A 105 -11.57 6.97 11.09
C PHE A 105 -12.29 7.55 12.32
N GLY A 106 -12.72 6.67 13.22
CA GLY A 106 -13.35 7.02 14.48
C GLY A 106 -12.38 7.05 15.66
N THR A 107 -12.71 6.30 16.70
CA THR A 107 -12.03 6.31 17.98
C THR A 107 -11.36 4.98 18.34
N ASN A 108 -10.67 4.36 17.39
CA ASN A 108 -10.02 3.05 17.54
C ASN A 108 -11.00 1.89 17.83
N GLY A 109 -12.24 2.02 17.37
CA GLY A 109 -13.28 1.00 17.57
C GLY A 109 -12.97 -0.33 16.87
N LEU A 110 -12.18 -0.29 15.78
CA LEU A 110 -11.82 -1.49 15.02
C LEU A 110 -10.47 -2.10 15.43
N LEU A 111 -9.68 -1.41 16.26
CA LEU A 111 -8.31 -1.80 16.58
C LEU A 111 -8.21 -3.19 17.25
N SER A 112 -9.24 -3.62 17.97
CA SER A 112 -9.29 -4.94 18.61
C SER A 112 -9.24 -6.10 17.61
N MET A 113 -9.62 -5.85 16.35
CA MET A 113 -9.72 -6.87 15.30
C MET A 113 -8.46 -6.98 14.42
N LYS A 114 -7.43 -6.15 14.67
CA LYS A 114 -6.25 -6.06 13.80
C LYS A 114 -5.50 -7.39 13.63
N ASP A 115 -5.57 -8.24 14.65
CA ASP A 115 -4.82 -9.51 14.71
C ASP A 115 -5.65 -10.71 14.20
N ILE A 116 -6.88 -10.48 13.68
CA ILE A 116 -7.68 -11.53 13.03
C ILE A 116 -6.99 -11.89 11.70
N PRO A 117 -6.73 -13.17 11.39
CA PRO A 117 -5.94 -13.58 10.23
C PRO A 117 -6.56 -13.20 8.87
N HIS A 118 -7.83 -12.83 8.84
CA HIS A 118 -8.52 -12.29 7.65
C HIS A 118 -8.21 -10.80 7.41
N VAL A 119 -7.74 -10.08 8.44
CA VAL A 119 -7.48 -8.65 8.35
C VAL A 119 -6.12 -8.43 7.69
N ALA A 120 -6.17 -7.96 6.44
CA ALA A 120 -4.99 -7.59 5.69
C ALA A 120 -4.27 -6.40 6.34
N ASP A 121 -5.05 -5.39 6.73
CA ASP A 121 -4.49 -4.21 7.39
C ASP A 121 -5.57 -3.35 8.06
N ILE A 122 -5.11 -2.49 8.99
CA ILE A 122 -5.91 -1.43 9.59
C ILE A 122 -5.25 -0.08 9.30
N MET A 123 -6.07 0.90 8.92
CA MET A 123 -5.62 2.25 8.55
C MET A 123 -6.40 3.30 9.31
N ARG A 124 -5.71 4.30 9.81
CA ARG A 124 -6.30 5.49 10.43
C ARG A 124 -6.30 6.64 9.44
N LEU A 125 -7.07 7.69 9.73
CA LEU A 125 -7.23 8.83 8.85
C LEU A 125 -5.93 9.57 8.56
N ASP A 126 -4.99 9.60 9.51
CA ASP A 126 -3.67 10.24 9.39
C ASP A 126 -2.64 9.40 8.59
N GLU A 127 -2.96 8.17 8.19
CA GLU A 127 -2.10 7.30 7.40
C GLU A 127 -2.38 7.43 5.89
N GLU A 128 -2.32 8.65 5.35
CA GLU A 128 -2.70 8.98 3.97
C GLU A 128 -1.95 8.16 2.92
N GLU A 129 -0.64 7.92 3.10
CA GLU A 129 0.17 7.11 2.18
C GLU A 129 -0.36 5.67 2.09
N LYS A 130 -0.72 5.09 3.23
CA LYS A 130 -1.26 3.74 3.33
C LYS A 130 -2.65 3.65 2.70
N ILE A 131 -3.49 4.66 2.94
CA ILE A 131 -4.82 4.78 2.32
C ILE A 131 -4.68 4.91 0.79
N ALA A 132 -3.75 5.73 0.29
CA ALA A 132 -3.51 5.88 -1.15
C ALA A 132 -3.08 4.55 -1.81
N LYS A 133 -2.26 3.76 -1.13
CA LYS A 133 -1.87 2.41 -1.60
C LYS A 133 -3.04 1.43 -1.59
N LEU A 134 -3.91 1.49 -0.57
CA LEU A 134 -5.16 0.72 -0.56
C LEU A 134 -6.04 1.09 -1.75
N LEU A 135 -6.23 2.39 -2.02
CA LEU A 135 -7.01 2.86 -3.18
C LEU A 135 -6.49 2.24 -4.47
N LYS A 136 -5.19 2.27 -4.69
CA LYS A 136 -4.56 1.70 -5.89
C LYS A 136 -4.74 0.19 -5.96
N ARG A 137 -4.56 -0.53 -4.84
CA ARG A 137 -4.79 -1.97 -4.76
C ARG A 137 -6.22 -2.35 -5.10
N VAL A 138 -7.19 -1.68 -4.50
CA VAL A 138 -8.62 -1.94 -4.75
C VAL A 138 -9.01 -1.60 -6.19
N GLN A 139 -8.49 -0.50 -6.76
CA GLN A 139 -8.73 -0.15 -8.15
C GLN A 139 -8.18 -1.23 -9.11
N ASN A 140 -6.95 -1.68 -8.88
CA ASN A 140 -6.35 -2.75 -9.67
C ASN A 140 -7.15 -4.06 -9.55
N GLU A 141 -7.65 -4.36 -8.36
CA GLU A 141 -8.46 -5.56 -8.13
C GLU A 141 -9.80 -5.49 -8.87
N ILE A 142 -10.47 -4.33 -8.84
CA ILE A 142 -11.71 -4.09 -9.62
C ILE A 142 -11.46 -4.33 -11.11
N GLU A 143 -10.38 -3.76 -11.67
CA GLU A 143 -10.04 -3.90 -13.10
C GLU A 143 -9.70 -5.35 -13.45
N THR A 144 -8.90 -6.01 -12.62
CA THR A 144 -8.51 -7.42 -12.81
C THR A 144 -9.73 -8.33 -12.80
N ARG A 145 -10.62 -8.19 -11.81
CA ARG A 145 -11.81 -9.02 -11.70
C ARG A 145 -12.78 -8.78 -12.85
N LYS A 146 -13.01 -7.54 -13.25
CA LYS A 146 -13.81 -7.21 -14.44
C LYS A 146 -13.26 -7.86 -15.71
N LYS A 147 -11.96 -7.85 -15.90
CA LYS A 147 -11.30 -8.51 -17.02
C LYS A 147 -11.52 -10.02 -16.98
N LEU A 148 -11.34 -10.67 -15.83
CA LEU A 148 -11.60 -12.09 -15.65
C LEU A 148 -13.08 -12.46 -15.96
N LEU A 149 -14.03 -11.68 -15.46
CA LEU A 149 -15.45 -11.90 -15.76
C LEU A 149 -15.74 -11.79 -17.26
N SER A 150 -15.12 -10.80 -17.93
CA SER A 150 -15.26 -10.60 -19.36
C SER A 150 -14.65 -11.76 -20.17
N GLU A 151 -13.46 -12.23 -19.80
CA GLU A 151 -12.80 -13.37 -20.46
C GLU A 151 -13.63 -14.65 -20.40
N TYR A 152 -14.35 -14.88 -19.30
CA TYR A 152 -15.25 -16.03 -19.14
C TYR A 152 -16.69 -15.75 -19.57
N SER A 153 -17.01 -14.53 -20.02
CA SER A 153 -18.35 -14.11 -20.45
C SER A 153 -19.41 -14.30 -19.35
N VAL A 154 -19.07 -13.99 -18.12
CA VAL A 154 -19.93 -14.12 -16.93
C VAL A 154 -20.18 -12.76 -16.25
N ALA A 155 -21.23 -12.67 -15.44
CA ALA A 155 -21.68 -11.42 -14.83
C ALA A 155 -21.33 -11.30 -13.33
N SER A 156 -20.90 -12.38 -12.67
CA SER A 156 -20.60 -12.37 -11.25
C SER A 156 -19.41 -13.25 -10.88
N LEU A 157 -18.82 -12.96 -9.70
CA LEU A 157 -17.72 -13.75 -9.14
C LEU A 157 -18.13 -15.24 -8.98
N GLU A 158 -19.33 -15.51 -8.48
CA GLU A 158 -19.84 -16.88 -8.33
C GLU A 158 -19.87 -17.64 -9.65
N GLN A 159 -20.34 -16.97 -10.73
CA GLN A 159 -20.35 -17.58 -12.07
C GLN A 159 -18.93 -17.81 -12.59
N TYR A 160 -18.02 -16.88 -12.34
CA TYR A 160 -16.60 -17.03 -12.70
C TYR A 160 -15.97 -18.23 -11.98
N GLU A 161 -16.18 -18.37 -10.68
CA GLU A 161 -15.64 -19.48 -9.89
C GLU A 161 -16.18 -20.83 -10.36
N LYS A 162 -17.46 -20.89 -10.72
CA LYS A 162 -18.07 -22.10 -11.32
C LYS A 162 -17.48 -22.42 -12.70
N ALA A 163 -17.27 -21.41 -13.53
CA ALA A 163 -16.76 -21.60 -14.90
C ALA A 163 -15.26 -21.90 -14.94
N SER A 164 -14.46 -21.23 -14.12
CA SER A 164 -12.99 -21.34 -14.12
C SER A 164 -12.46 -22.45 -13.21
N GLN A 165 -13.27 -22.93 -12.25
CA GLN A 165 -12.85 -23.80 -11.14
C GLN A 165 -11.76 -23.19 -10.26
N LYS A 166 -11.63 -21.84 -10.28
CA LYS A 166 -10.71 -21.08 -9.44
C LYS A 166 -11.51 -20.24 -8.47
N GLN A 167 -11.08 -20.19 -7.22
CA GLN A 167 -11.68 -19.35 -6.21
C GLN A 167 -10.88 -18.05 -6.07
N LEU A 168 -11.59 -16.94 -5.81
CA LEU A 168 -11.02 -15.66 -5.42
C LEU A 168 -11.60 -15.26 -4.06
N PRO A 169 -10.82 -14.63 -3.18
CA PRO A 169 -11.35 -14.15 -1.91
C PRO A 169 -12.44 -13.11 -2.12
N HIS A 170 -13.44 -13.09 -1.26
CA HIS A 170 -14.23 -11.88 -1.08
C HIS A 170 -13.36 -10.80 -0.42
N ILE A 171 -13.53 -9.56 -0.82
CA ILE A 171 -12.87 -8.41 -0.18
C ILE A 171 -13.95 -7.63 0.56
N LEU A 172 -13.75 -7.43 1.85
CA LEU A 172 -14.63 -6.65 2.71
C LEU A 172 -13.87 -5.43 3.25
N ILE A 173 -14.33 -4.26 2.86
CA ILE A 173 -13.80 -2.99 3.35
C ILE A 173 -14.74 -2.50 4.45
N ILE A 174 -14.19 -2.32 5.65
CA ILE A 174 -14.89 -1.79 6.82
C ILE A 174 -14.44 -0.35 7.03
N LEU A 175 -15.36 0.59 7.08
CA LEU A 175 -15.07 1.99 7.36
C LEU A 175 -15.88 2.47 8.56
N ASP A 176 -15.22 2.71 9.67
CA ASP A 176 -15.86 3.28 10.86
C ASP A 176 -15.62 4.79 10.93
N GLY A 177 -16.71 5.57 10.95
CA GLY A 177 -16.66 7.03 11.03
C GLY A 177 -16.55 7.75 9.67
N TYR A 178 -17.41 7.42 8.71
CA TYR A 178 -17.43 8.08 7.39
C TYR A 178 -17.64 9.61 7.46
N ASP A 179 -18.24 10.12 8.54
CA ASP A 179 -18.55 11.56 8.68
C ASP A 179 -17.34 12.46 8.53
N VAL A 180 -16.16 11.99 8.94
CA VAL A 180 -14.92 12.80 8.87
C VAL A 180 -14.30 12.85 7.47
N VAL A 181 -14.71 11.99 6.55
CA VAL A 181 -14.14 11.92 5.19
C VAL A 181 -14.29 13.23 4.43
N ARG A 182 -15.45 13.89 4.61
CA ARG A 182 -15.76 15.13 3.90
C ARG A 182 -14.84 16.29 4.27
N ASP A 183 -14.42 16.34 5.53
CA ASP A 183 -13.62 17.44 6.11
C ASP A 183 -12.14 17.03 6.24
N SER A 184 -11.74 15.90 5.65
CA SER A 184 -10.37 15.39 5.66
C SER A 184 -9.59 15.80 4.42
N ASP A 185 -8.26 15.67 4.48
CA ASP A 185 -7.33 15.88 3.38
C ASP A 185 -7.22 14.67 2.44
N LEU A 186 -8.12 13.68 2.58
CA LEU A 186 -8.13 12.52 1.70
C LEU A 186 -8.37 12.92 0.24
N PRO A 187 -7.70 12.26 -0.72
CA PRO A 187 -7.84 12.59 -2.12
C PRO A 187 -9.27 12.34 -2.62
N PRO A 188 -9.79 13.15 -3.56
CA PRO A 188 -11.15 12.98 -4.12
C PRO A 188 -11.40 11.58 -4.70
N GLU A 189 -10.35 10.86 -5.08
CA GLU A 189 -10.38 9.48 -5.56
C GLU A 189 -10.92 8.51 -4.51
N PHE A 190 -10.76 8.83 -3.21
CA PHE A 190 -11.28 8.00 -2.12
C PHE A 190 -12.80 7.85 -2.19
N GLU A 191 -13.53 8.97 -2.22
CA GLU A 191 -14.99 8.92 -2.35
C GLU A 191 -15.47 8.35 -3.70
N LYS A 192 -14.72 8.61 -4.79
CA LYS A 192 -15.01 8.02 -6.11
C LYS A 192 -14.91 6.50 -6.05
N MET A 193 -13.88 5.97 -5.39
CA MET A 193 -13.71 4.52 -5.21
C MET A 193 -14.83 3.93 -4.39
N LEU A 194 -15.20 4.52 -3.24
CA LEU A 194 -16.33 4.05 -2.42
C LEU A 194 -17.64 4.04 -3.24
N THR A 195 -17.88 5.08 -4.02
CA THR A 195 -19.05 5.16 -4.91
C THR A 195 -19.02 4.06 -5.99
N GLN A 196 -17.84 3.78 -6.54
CA GLN A 196 -17.66 2.71 -7.53
C GLN A 196 -17.90 1.34 -6.90
N ILE A 197 -17.34 1.07 -5.72
CA ILE A 197 -17.58 -0.19 -4.99
C ILE A 197 -19.06 -0.40 -4.73
N THR A 198 -19.76 0.63 -4.21
CA THR A 198 -21.20 0.49 -3.90
C THR A 198 -22.06 0.25 -5.14
N ARG A 199 -21.63 0.67 -6.33
CA ARG A 199 -22.36 0.48 -7.58
C ARG A 199 -22.12 -0.89 -8.21
N GLU A 200 -20.89 -1.40 -8.19
CA GLU A 200 -20.48 -2.57 -8.99
C GLU A 200 -19.68 -3.63 -8.21
N GLY A 201 -19.26 -3.32 -6.99
CA GLY A 201 -18.38 -4.18 -6.20
C GLY A 201 -19.00 -5.53 -5.85
N ALA A 202 -20.29 -5.58 -5.51
CA ALA A 202 -20.97 -6.81 -5.13
C ALA A 202 -20.84 -7.92 -6.18
N ALA A 203 -21.01 -7.57 -7.46
CA ALA A 203 -20.92 -8.52 -8.57
C ALA A 203 -19.52 -9.14 -8.70
N ILE A 204 -18.48 -8.41 -8.32
CA ILE A 204 -17.08 -8.85 -8.40
C ILE A 204 -16.52 -9.30 -7.04
N GLY A 205 -17.37 -9.45 -6.01
CA GLY A 205 -16.99 -9.92 -4.68
C GLY A 205 -16.21 -8.91 -3.85
N ILE A 206 -16.45 -7.61 -4.05
CA ILE A 206 -15.90 -6.52 -3.24
C ILE A 206 -17.04 -5.81 -2.51
N HIS A 207 -17.02 -5.83 -1.19
CA HIS A 207 -18.09 -5.37 -0.33
C HIS A 207 -17.64 -4.22 0.56
N LEU A 208 -18.56 -3.33 0.92
CA LEU A 208 -18.34 -2.20 1.82
C LEU A 208 -19.34 -2.27 2.97
N ALA A 209 -18.84 -2.19 4.19
CA ALA A 209 -19.63 -1.93 5.38
C ALA A 209 -19.12 -0.65 6.04
N LEU A 210 -20.00 0.33 6.23
CA LEU A 210 -19.57 1.60 6.81
C LEU A 210 -20.50 2.08 7.92
N SER A 211 -19.92 2.90 8.80
CA SER A 211 -20.66 3.62 9.83
C SER A 211 -20.63 5.13 9.59
N ALA A 212 -21.72 5.80 9.95
CA ALA A 212 -21.81 7.26 9.99
C ALA A 212 -22.77 7.74 11.06
N ILE A 213 -22.70 9.02 11.44
CA ILE A 213 -23.65 9.62 12.37
C ILE A 213 -24.93 9.98 11.64
N ARG A 214 -24.84 10.50 10.41
CA ARG A 214 -25.95 11.01 9.63
C ARG A 214 -25.92 10.53 8.18
N GLY A 215 -27.09 10.26 7.62
CA GLY A 215 -27.21 9.94 6.21
C GLY A 215 -26.77 11.09 5.29
N ALA A 216 -26.98 12.32 5.71
CA ALA A 216 -26.55 13.53 5.00
C ALA A 216 -25.03 13.71 4.85
N ALA A 217 -24.21 12.98 5.62
CA ALA A 217 -22.76 12.94 5.42
C ALA A 217 -22.37 12.30 4.08
N MET A 218 -23.20 11.41 3.57
CA MET A 218 -22.97 10.67 2.33
C MET A 218 -23.58 11.36 1.11
N LYS A 219 -22.92 11.22 -0.03
CA LYS A 219 -23.53 11.63 -1.31
C LYS A 219 -24.79 10.79 -1.57
N PRO A 220 -25.93 11.41 -1.95
CA PRO A 220 -27.18 10.68 -2.19
C PRO A 220 -27.03 9.51 -3.16
N GLN A 221 -26.23 9.67 -4.22
CA GLN A 221 -25.94 8.62 -5.20
C GLN A 221 -25.27 7.39 -4.58
N MET A 222 -24.38 7.58 -3.61
CA MET A 222 -23.72 6.50 -2.90
C MET A 222 -24.68 5.82 -1.93
N LEU A 223 -25.43 6.60 -1.14
CA LEU A 223 -26.41 6.06 -0.18
C LEU A 223 -27.49 5.20 -0.85
N MET A 224 -27.96 5.60 -2.04
CA MET A 224 -28.97 4.83 -2.81
C MET A 224 -28.47 3.45 -3.26
N ASN A 225 -27.17 3.21 -3.28
CA ASN A 225 -26.61 1.89 -3.63
C ASN A 225 -26.58 0.91 -2.45
N PHE A 226 -26.81 1.37 -1.23
CA PHE A 226 -26.91 0.49 -0.06
C PHE A 226 -28.31 -0.08 0.04
N LYS A 227 -28.45 -1.40 -0.14
CA LYS A 227 -29.72 -2.10 0.10
C LYS A 227 -29.94 -2.37 1.59
N LEU A 228 -28.85 -2.60 2.33
CA LEU A 228 -28.88 -2.83 3.76
C LEU A 228 -28.56 -1.51 4.47
N VAL A 229 -29.59 -0.84 4.96
CA VAL A 229 -29.49 0.39 5.73
C VAL A 229 -30.01 0.13 7.14
N VAL A 230 -29.16 0.42 8.12
CA VAL A 230 -29.42 0.22 9.54
C VAL A 230 -29.41 1.57 10.25
N SER A 231 -30.43 1.85 11.05
CA SER A 231 -30.46 2.98 11.95
C SER A 231 -30.54 2.48 13.40
N LEU A 232 -29.44 2.55 14.13
CA LEU A 232 -29.47 2.36 15.58
C LEU A 232 -30.04 3.62 16.23
N PHE A 233 -30.06 3.69 17.55
CA PHE A 233 -30.65 4.82 18.26
C PHE A 233 -30.06 6.17 17.79
N ASN A 234 -30.93 7.09 17.44
CA ASN A 234 -30.62 8.46 17.11
C ASN A 234 -31.40 9.42 17.99
N ILE A 235 -30.70 10.40 18.55
CA ILE A 235 -31.33 11.47 19.36
C ILE A 235 -32.32 12.26 18.50
N ASP A 236 -31.95 12.50 17.22
CA ASP A 236 -32.85 13.10 16.24
C ASP A 236 -33.62 12.01 15.46
N LEU A 237 -34.88 11.83 15.80
CA LEU A 237 -35.77 10.85 15.13
C LEU A 237 -35.97 11.12 13.65
N SER A 238 -35.72 12.35 13.17
CA SER A 238 -35.84 12.69 11.75
C SER A 238 -34.78 11.99 10.91
N GLU A 239 -33.58 11.77 11.45
CA GLU A 239 -32.50 11.00 10.80
C GLU A 239 -32.92 9.54 10.58
N SER A 240 -33.44 8.87 11.61
CA SER A 240 -33.91 7.49 11.47
C SER A 240 -35.02 7.38 10.43
N ARG A 241 -35.97 8.32 10.42
CA ARG A 241 -37.06 8.34 9.43
C ARG A 241 -36.58 8.58 8.01
N ALA A 242 -35.54 9.42 7.85
CA ALA A 242 -34.93 9.66 6.52
C ALA A 242 -34.25 8.40 5.96
N LEU A 243 -33.66 7.58 6.82
CA LEU A 243 -32.91 6.37 6.46
C LEU A 243 -33.81 5.15 6.25
N ILE A 244 -34.69 4.90 7.21
CA ILE A 244 -35.51 3.67 7.27
C ILE A 244 -36.87 3.86 6.58
N GLY A 245 -37.36 5.09 6.52
CA GLY A 245 -38.70 5.43 6.02
C GLY A 245 -39.66 5.75 7.16
N ARG A 246 -40.91 6.08 6.80
CA ARG A 246 -41.97 6.39 7.77
C ARG A 246 -42.41 5.12 8.50
N THR A 247 -42.36 5.18 9.82
CA THR A 247 -42.83 4.10 10.70
C THR A 247 -43.32 4.71 12.03
N ASP A 248 -44.26 4.02 12.65
CA ASP A 248 -44.74 4.34 14.01
C ASP A 248 -43.92 3.63 15.09
N LEU A 249 -42.97 2.79 14.69
CA LEU A 249 -42.08 2.12 15.62
C LEU A 249 -41.13 3.14 16.28
N THR A 250 -40.85 2.95 17.56
CA THR A 250 -39.94 3.74 18.35
C THR A 250 -38.81 2.84 18.87
N ILE A 251 -37.59 3.33 18.82
CA ILE A 251 -36.41 2.62 19.34
C ILE A 251 -36.13 3.11 20.76
N GLU A 252 -35.92 2.18 21.68
CA GLU A 252 -35.46 2.48 23.04
C GLU A 252 -34.03 3.01 23.02
N GLU A 253 -33.69 3.88 24.00
CA GLU A 253 -32.33 4.41 24.19
C GLU A 253 -31.40 3.35 24.81
N VAL A 254 -31.16 2.28 24.05
CA VAL A 254 -30.30 1.15 24.40
C VAL A 254 -29.20 1.02 23.35
N ALA A 255 -27.97 0.83 23.77
CA ALA A 255 -26.85 0.61 22.85
C ALA A 255 -27.10 -0.66 22.01
N GLY A 256 -26.91 -0.54 20.68
CA GLY A 256 -27.18 -1.63 19.75
C GLY A 256 -28.66 -1.85 19.40
N ARG A 257 -29.61 -1.14 20.04
CA ARG A 257 -31.01 -1.18 19.63
C ARG A 257 -31.21 -0.35 18.37
N GLY A 258 -31.88 -0.92 17.37
CA GLY A 258 -32.06 -0.23 16.10
C GLY A 258 -33.19 -0.76 15.24
N MET A 259 -33.30 -0.19 14.07
CA MET A 259 -34.19 -0.64 13.00
C MET A 259 -33.38 -0.94 11.73
N ILE A 260 -33.79 -1.94 11.02
CA ILE A 260 -33.33 -2.25 9.66
C ILE A 260 -34.51 -2.17 8.69
N LYS A 261 -34.24 -1.66 7.49
CA LYS A 261 -35.19 -1.64 6.40
C LYS A 261 -35.11 -2.96 5.65
N LEU A 262 -35.99 -3.88 6.01
CA LEU A 262 -36.31 -5.11 5.24
C LEU A 262 -37.48 -4.83 4.28
N GLU A 263 -38.44 -5.72 4.18
CA GLU A 263 -39.74 -5.41 3.50
C GLU A 263 -40.46 -4.29 4.24
N ASN A 264 -40.47 -4.37 5.57
CA ASN A 264 -40.92 -3.32 6.48
C ASN A 264 -39.82 -2.96 7.48
N PRO A 265 -39.80 -1.73 8.03
CA PRO A 265 -38.94 -1.37 9.14
C PRO A 265 -39.16 -2.34 10.31
N THR A 266 -38.07 -2.99 10.77
CA THR A 266 -38.13 -4.00 11.83
C THR A 266 -37.12 -3.65 12.91
N ILE A 267 -37.55 -3.73 14.18
CA ILE A 267 -36.66 -3.48 15.34
C ILE A 267 -35.77 -4.70 15.55
N PHE A 268 -34.53 -4.45 15.97
CA PHE A 268 -33.59 -5.50 16.35
C PHE A 268 -32.60 -5.02 17.40
N GLN A 269 -31.93 -5.97 18.04
CA GLN A 269 -30.79 -5.73 18.92
C GLN A 269 -29.52 -6.29 18.26
N VAL A 270 -28.46 -5.48 18.19
CA VAL A 270 -27.13 -5.91 17.73
C VAL A 270 -26.55 -6.89 18.75
N SER A 271 -25.98 -7.97 18.28
CA SER A 271 -25.18 -8.88 19.12
C SER A 271 -23.77 -8.31 19.35
N THR A 272 -23.17 -8.60 20.50
CA THR A 272 -21.75 -8.35 20.73
C THR A 272 -20.92 -9.42 20.01
N PRO A 273 -19.72 -9.08 19.51
CA PRO A 273 -18.90 -9.99 18.70
C PRO A 273 -18.42 -11.22 19.46
N THR A 274 -18.23 -11.09 20.78
CA THR A 274 -17.84 -12.15 21.72
C THR A 274 -18.60 -12.00 23.03
N GLU A 275 -18.48 -12.98 23.92
CA GLU A 275 -18.90 -12.86 25.31
C GLU A 275 -18.09 -11.75 26.00
N GLY A 276 -18.61 -11.22 27.10
CA GLY A 276 -17.97 -10.22 27.94
C GLY A 276 -18.98 -9.41 28.73
N GLU A 277 -18.68 -9.12 30.00
CA GLU A 277 -19.56 -8.30 30.86
C GLU A 277 -19.45 -6.80 30.53
N ASP A 278 -18.29 -6.39 30.01
CA ASP A 278 -18.04 -5.01 29.56
C ASP A 278 -17.24 -4.97 28.24
N ILE A 279 -16.94 -3.75 27.79
CA ILE A 279 -16.20 -3.52 26.53
C ILE A 279 -14.74 -4.02 26.60
N LEU A 280 -14.09 -3.96 27.76
CA LEU A 280 -12.70 -4.38 27.92
C LEU A 280 -12.59 -5.90 27.83
N GLU A 281 -13.54 -6.61 28.46
CA GLU A 281 -13.61 -8.06 28.38
C GLU A 281 -13.96 -8.53 26.95
N THR A 282 -14.89 -7.85 26.29
CA THR A 282 -15.21 -8.12 24.87
C THR A 282 -13.97 -7.95 23.98
N ILE A 283 -13.19 -6.87 24.16
CA ILE A 283 -11.92 -6.65 23.43
C ILE A 283 -10.90 -7.76 23.73
N ALA A 284 -10.76 -8.15 25.00
CA ALA A 284 -9.84 -9.22 25.39
C ALA A 284 -10.23 -10.54 24.73
N ASN A 285 -11.52 -10.87 24.71
CA ASN A 285 -12.02 -12.10 24.10
C ASN A 285 -11.89 -12.09 22.57
N ILE A 286 -12.06 -10.95 21.88
CA ILE A 286 -11.75 -10.84 20.44
C ILE A 286 -10.28 -11.19 20.19
N LYS A 287 -9.34 -10.66 20.98
CA LYS A 287 -7.91 -10.93 20.82
C LYS A 287 -7.56 -12.41 21.08
N ILE A 288 -8.17 -13.02 22.10
CA ILE A 288 -7.97 -14.43 22.40
C ILE A 288 -8.48 -15.30 21.24
N GLU A 289 -9.63 -14.98 20.68
CA GLU A 289 -10.20 -15.71 19.54
C GLU A 289 -9.36 -15.49 18.28
N ALA A 290 -8.91 -14.26 18.00
CA ALA A 290 -8.02 -13.95 16.90
C ALA A 290 -6.70 -14.75 16.96
N GLN A 291 -6.10 -14.84 18.15
CA GLN A 291 -4.89 -15.65 18.35
C GLN A 291 -5.13 -17.15 18.06
N LYS A 292 -6.26 -17.70 18.53
CA LYS A 292 -6.62 -19.10 18.22
C LYS A 292 -6.83 -19.30 16.71
N MET A 293 -7.44 -18.34 16.03
CA MET A 293 -7.62 -18.36 14.58
C MET A 293 -6.27 -18.35 13.86
N GLU A 294 -5.33 -17.50 14.28
CA GLU A 294 -3.99 -17.43 13.71
C GLU A 294 -3.20 -18.73 13.93
N GLU A 295 -3.24 -19.30 15.14
CA GLU A 295 -2.58 -20.58 15.47
C GLU A 295 -3.17 -21.77 14.68
N THR A 296 -4.44 -21.70 14.30
CA THR A 296 -5.13 -22.76 13.56
C THR A 296 -4.85 -22.71 12.06
N TRP A 297 -4.61 -21.49 11.51
CA TRP A 297 -4.45 -21.31 10.08
C TRP A 297 -3.01 -21.53 9.60
N ASN A 298 -2.84 -22.39 8.59
CA ASN A 298 -1.53 -22.70 7.99
C ASN A 298 -1.46 -22.35 6.49
N GLY A 299 -2.52 -21.73 5.92
CA GLY A 299 -2.57 -21.29 4.53
C GLY A 299 -2.01 -19.88 4.32
N GLU A 300 -2.28 -19.30 3.15
CA GLU A 300 -1.88 -17.94 2.84
C GLU A 300 -2.72 -16.94 3.65
N LEU A 301 -2.09 -15.85 4.07
CA LEU A 301 -2.75 -14.71 4.72
C LEU A 301 -2.96 -13.58 3.70
N PRO A 302 -4.00 -12.75 3.89
CA PRO A 302 -4.15 -11.55 3.08
C PRO A 302 -2.94 -10.63 3.23
N GLU A 303 -2.46 -10.12 2.10
CA GLU A 303 -1.26 -9.31 2.03
C GLU A 303 -1.49 -7.92 2.63
N ALA A 304 -0.70 -7.53 3.61
CA ALA A 304 -0.76 -6.19 4.20
C ALA A 304 -0.44 -5.08 3.19
N ILE A 305 -0.85 -3.86 3.48
CA ILE A 305 -0.46 -2.69 2.68
C ILE A 305 1.00 -2.36 2.98
N PRO A 306 1.89 -2.39 1.98
CA PRO A 306 3.32 -2.18 2.21
C PRO A 306 3.62 -0.75 2.67
N VAL A 307 4.37 -0.61 3.76
CA VAL A 307 4.77 0.68 4.33
C VAL A 307 6.27 0.87 4.17
N VAL A 308 6.65 2.02 3.62
CA VAL A 308 8.06 2.43 3.53
C VAL A 308 8.42 3.21 4.79
N PRO A 309 9.50 2.86 5.50
CA PRO A 309 9.96 3.61 6.66
C PRO A 309 10.19 5.09 6.30
N GLU A 310 9.75 6.02 7.12
CA GLU A 310 9.97 7.45 6.89
C GLU A 310 11.46 7.80 6.88
N LYS A 311 12.21 7.22 7.79
CA LYS A 311 13.66 7.40 7.93
C LYS A 311 14.30 6.07 8.24
N MET A 312 15.42 5.77 7.59
CA MET A 312 16.24 4.60 7.86
C MET A 312 17.71 4.92 7.61
N GLU A 313 18.55 4.63 8.60
CA GLU A 313 20.00 4.75 8.49
C GLU A 313 20.58 3.67 7.57
N TYR A 314 21.61 4.03 6.78
CA TYR A 314 22.22 3.12 5.81
C TYR A 314 22.64 1.77 6.41
N ASN A 315 23.22 1.75 7.60
CA ASN A 315 23.68 0.51 8.21
C ASN A 315 22.52 -0.45 8.54
N ALA A 316 21.39 0.08 9.04
CA ALA A 316 20.18 -0.71 9.29
C ALA A 316 19.58 -1.23 7.98
N PHE A 317 19.52 -0.39 6.95
CA PHE A 317 19.07 -0.76 5.62
C PHE A 317 19.94 -1.87 5.01
N ALA A 318 21.25 -1.69 5.02
CA ALA A 318 22.21 -2.64 4.47
C ALA A 318 22.23 -4.01 5.21
N ALA A 319 21.78 -4.04 6.48
CA ALA A 319 21.68 -5.28 7.26
C ALA A 319 20.43 -6.11 6.92
N MET A 320 19.47 -5.54 6.20
CA MET A 320 18.23 -6.26 5.83
C MET A 320 18.54 -7.42 4.88
N PRO A 321 17.94 -8.62 5.10
CA PRO A 321 18.21 -9.80 4.26
C PRO A 321 17.95 -9.58 2.78
N TYR A 322 16.90 -8.83 2.42
CA TYR A 322 16.60 -8.47 1.03
C TYR A 322 17.65 -7.57 0.40
N VAL A 323 18.18 -6.61 1.15
CA VAL A 323 19.25 -5.70 0.69
C VAL A 323 20.55 -6.47 0.49
N GLN A 324 20.87 -7.39 1.39
CA GLN A 324 22.04 -8.25 1.25
C GLN A 324 21.96 -9.12 -0.01
N LYS A 325 20.81 -9.71 -0.31
CA LYS A 325 20.59 -10.45 -1.57
C LYS A 325 20.82 -9.59 -2.83
N LEU A 326 20.42 -8.31 -2.80
CA LEU A 326 20.72 -7.38 -3.89
C LEU A 326 22.24 -7.20 -4.04
N MET A 327 22.95 -6.95 -2.94
CA MET A 327 24.41 -6.77 -2.96
C MET A 327 25.15 -8.04 -3.40
N ASP A 328 24.72 -9.21 -2.97
CA ASP A 328 25.26 -10.51 -3.42
C ASP A 328 25.11 -10.69 -4.94
N SER A 329 24.04 -10.12 -5.50
CA SER A 329 23.79 -10.06 -6.94
C SER A 329 24.51 -8.89 -7.64
N LYS A 330 25.43 -8.21 -6.96
CA LYS A 330 26.18 -7.02 -7.41
C LYS A 330 25.29 -5.81 -7.75
N LEU A 331 24.05 -5.76 -7.24
CA LEU A 331 23.18 -4.60 -7.35
C LEU A 331 23.48 -3.62 -6.22
N VAL A 332 23.47 -2.33 -6.54
CA VAL A 332 23.73 -1.26 -5.58
C VAL A 332 22.40 -0.76 -4.99
N PRO A 333 22.12 -1.00 -3.71
CA PRO A 333 20.87 -0.59 -3.09
C PRO A 333 20.89 0.91 -2.75
N ILE A 334 19.78 1.63 -3.07
CA ILE A 334 19.69 3.08 -2.90
C ILE A 334 18.53 3.55 -2.01
N GLY A 335 17.58 2.70 -1.70
CA GLY A 335 16.38 3.05 -0.92
C GLY A 335 15.24 2.07 -1.14
N PHE A 336 14.02 2.51 -0.86
CA PHE A 336 12.81 1.69 -1.01
C PHE A 336 11.90 2.24 -2.10
N ASP A 337 11.45 1.38 -2.98
CA ASP A 337 10.38 1.70 -3.92
C ASP A 337 9.11 2.12 -3.15
N MET A 338 8.53 3.26 -3.52
CA MET A 338 7.40 3.83 -2.80
C MET A 338 6.10 3.05 -3.01
N GLU A 339 6.01 2.28 -4.08
CA GLU A 339 4.81 1.50 -4.40
C GLU A 339 4.85 0.13 -3.73
N THR A 340 5.96 -0.59 -3.87
CA THR A 340 6.12 -1.96 -3.41
C THR A 340 6.69 -2.07 -2.00
N ALA A 341 7.28 -0.99 -1.47
CA ALA A 341 8.10 -0.95 -0.26
C ALA A 341 9.28 -1.94 -0.27
N LEU A 342 9.67 -2.44 -1.43
CA LEU A 342 10.85 -3.28 -1.57
C LEU A 342 12.11 -2.43 -1.79
N PRO A 343 13.29 -2.91 -1.36
CA PRO A 343 14.54 -2.23 -1.64
C PRO A 343 14.81 -2.13 -3.14
N VAL A 344 15.23 -0.95 -3.59
CA VAL A 344 15.64 -0.67 -4.98
C VAL A 344 17.12 -0.95 -5.14
N GLY A 345 17.47 -1.87 -6.02
CA GLY A 345 18.85 -2.20 -6.39
C GLY A 345 19.17 -1.78 -7.82
N LEU A 346 20.25 -1.03 -8.01
CA LEU A 346 20.71 -0.57 -9.32
C LEU A 346 21.80 -1.48 -9.87
N ASP A 347 21.62 -1.95 -11.10
CA ASP A 347 22.67 -2.56 -11.89
C ASP A 347 23.46 -1.43 -12.60
N LEU A 348 24.63 -1.08 -12.06
CA LEU A 348 25.41 0.03 -12.57
C LEU A 348 25.88 -0.17 -14.01
N ASN A 349 25.95 -1.42 -14.49
CA ASN A 349 26.38 -1.72 -15.85
C ASN A 349 25.29 -1.51 -16.90
N LYS A 350 24.06 -1.16 -16.49
CA LYS A 350 22.97 -0.84 -17.44
C LYS A 350 23.13 0.52 -18.12
N GLN A 351 23.91 1.42 -17.51
CA GLN A 351 24.19 2.74 -18.09
C GLN A 351 25.55 3.25 -17.63
N ARG A 352 26.16 4.12 -18.43
CA ARG A 352 27.48 4.66 -18.15
C ARG A 352 27.47 5.86 -17.19
N ILE A 353 26.39 6.61 -17.19
CA ILE A 353 26.26 7.82 -16.37
C ILE A 353 25.11 7.58 -15.37
N TRP A 354 25.45 7.68 -14.11
CA TRP A 354 24.51 7.69 -13.00
C TRP A 354 24.50 9.12 -12.42
N LEU A 355 23.62 9.95 -12.98
CA LEU A 355 23.48 11.34 -12.55
C LEU A 355 22.46 11.42 -11.41
N ILE A 356 22.90 12.02 -10.29
CA ILE A 356 22.08 12.31 -9.11
C ILE A 356 21.99 13.84 -9.03
N THR A 357 20.79 14.37 -9.16
CA THR A 357 20.59 15.83 -9.22
C THR A 357 19.21 16.24 -8.72
N GLY A 358 19.03 17.51 -8.46
CA GLY A 358 17.78 18.10 -8.01
C GLY A 358 18.04 19.31 -7.12
N SER A 359 16.98 19.93 -6.61
CA SER A 359 17.06 21.07 -5.67
C SER A 359 17.20 20.64 -4.20
N GLU A 360 16.96 19.38 -3.89
CA GLU A 360 17.03 18.83 -2.53
C GLU A 360 18.42 18.26 -2.27
N THR A 361 19.36 19.12 -1.88
CA THR A 361 20.78 18.77 -1.72
C THR A 361 21.00 17.60 -0.76
N GLU A 362 20.31 17.56 0.40
CA GLU A 362 20.41 16.45 1.36
C GLU A 362 20.04 15.10 0.74
N LEU A 363 19.00 15.06 -0.11
CA LEU A 363 18.59 13.82 -0.76
C LEU A 363 19.59 13.38 -1.83
N ASN A 364 20.18 14.32 -2.56
CA ASN A 364 21.24 14.04 -3.53
C ASN A 364 22.46 13.43 -2.82
N GLU A 365 22.93 14.05 -1.73
CA GLU A 365 24.05 13.59 -0.93
C GLU A 365 23.78 12.21 -0.32
N ASN A 366 22.62 12.00 0.28
CA ASN A 366 22.25 10.71 0.86
C ASN A 366 22.19 9.59 -0.18
N THR A 367 21.65 9.89 -1.38
CA THR A 367 21.61 8.91 -2.47
C THR A 367 23.01 8.58 -2.98
N PHE A 368 23.85 9.59 -3.15
CA PHE A 368 25.26 9.41 -3.54
C PHE A 368 26.01 8.58 -2.48
N TYR A 369 25.85 8.92 -1.21
CA TYR A 369 26.42 8.18 -0.09
C TYR A 369 25.99 6.70 -0.11
N ALA A 370 24.70 6.42 -0.30
CA ALA A 370 24.19 5.06 -0.38
C ALA A 370 24.81 4.29 -1.55
N MET A 371 24.95 4.93 -2.72
CA MET A 371 25.61 4.32 -3.88
C MET A 371 27.06 3.98 -3.61
N ILE A 372 27.83 4.92 -3.04
CA ILE A 372 29.24 4.68 -2.70
C ILE A 372 29.39 3.52 -1.72
N LYS A 373 28.60 3.53 -0.64
CA LYS A 373 28.61 2.44 0.35
C LYS A 373 28.18 1.10 -0.23
N GLY A 374 27.20 1.11 -1.10
CA GLY A 374 26.76 -0.09 -1.82
C GLY A 374 27.85 -0.66 -2.72
N ILE A 375 28.55 0.18 -3.50
CA ILE A 375 29.67 -0.23 -4.35
C ILE A 375 30.80 -0.83 -3.50
N GLN A 376 31.15 -0.19 -2.40
CA GLN A 376 32.19 -0.69 -1.47
C GLN A 376 31.85 -2.08 -0.93
N LYS A 377 30.57 -2.40 -0.70
CA LYS A 377 30.12 -3.71 -0.21
C LYS A 377 30.00 -4.77 -1.32
N THR A 378 29.79 -4.35 -2.58
CA THR A 378 29.70 -5.28 -3.72
C THR A 378 31.05 -5.65 -4.33
N SER A 379 32.16 -5.21 -3.74
CA SER A 379 33.53 -5.50 -4.18
C SER A 379 33.83 -5.04 -5.62
N GLN A 380 33.16 -3.99 -6.10
CA GLN A 380 33.44 -3.36 -7.38
C GLN A 380 34.56 -2.32 -7.20
N LYS A 381 35.37 -2.10 -8.24
CA LYS A 381 36.41 -1.07 -8.24
C LYS A 381 35.79 0.32 -8.15
N LEU A 382 36.29 1.16 -7.25
CA LEU A 382 35.78 2.51 -7.02
C LEU A 382 36.94 3.53 -6.95
N TYR A 383 36.86 4.51 -7.84
CA TYR A 383 37.65 5.74 -7.76
C TYR A 383 36.75 6.84 -7.19
N LEU A 384 37.12 7.39 -6.05
CA LEU A 384 36.40 8.48 -5.39
C LEU A 384 37.19 9.77 -5.59
N VAL A 385 36.69 10.69 -6.40
CA VAL A 385 37.38 11.90 -6.84
C VAL A 385 36.88 13.11 -6.09
N ASP A 386 37.76 13.71 -5.31
CA ASP A 386 37.51 14.92 -4.53
C ASP A 386 38.71 15.87 -4.67
N LEU A 387 38.63 16.82 -5.60
CA LEU A 387 39.70 17.74 -5.94
C LEU A 387 39.55 19.10 -5.25
N SER A 388 38.55 19.30 -4.39
CA SER A 388 38.21 20.62 -3.85
C SER A 388 38.33 20.67 -2.32
N ASP A 389 37.33 20.13 -1.64
CA ASP A 389 37.08 20.45 -0.24
C ASP A 389 37.23 19.26 0.72
N TYR A 390 37.69 18.13 0.23
CA TYR A 390 37.82 16.87 0.97
C TYR A 390 36.54 16.39 1.63
N ASN A 391 35.40 16.76 1.08
CA ASN A 391 34.07 16.40 1.59
C ASN A 391 33.83 14.89 1.58
N LEU A 392 34.45 14.17 0.64
CA LEU A 392 34.35 12.72 0.48
C LEU A 392 35.38 11.91 1.27
N ALA A 393 36.26 12.58 2.03
CA ALA A 393 37.33 11.91 2.76
C ALA A 393 36.84 10.90 3.81
N ASN A 394 35.66 11.12 4.37
CA ASN A 394 34.96 10.19 5.30
C ASN A 394 34.43 8.92 4.63
N LEU A 395 34.38 8.88 3.31
CA LEU A 395 33.95 7.72 2.52
C LEU A 395 35.09 6.80 2.09
N LYS A 396 36.33 7.12 2.46
CA LYS A 396 37.50 6.26 2.19
C LYS A 396 37.31 4.88 2.81
N SER A 397 37.70 3.86 2.07
CA SER A 397 37.75 2.47 2.56
C SER A 397 38.91 1.74 1.90
N SER A 398 39.21 0.52 2.37
CA SER A 398 40.29 -0.31 1.81
C SER A 398 40.10 -0.66 0.33
N ASN A 399 38.88 -0.59 -0.18
CA ASN A 399 38.53 -0.95 -1.56
C ASN A 399 38.28 0.29 -2.44
N THR A 400 38.67 1.47 -1.97
CA THR A 400 38.43 2.74 -2.65
C THR A 400 39.73 3.47 -2.94
N ASP A 401 39.98 3.76 -4.21
CA ASP A 401 41.09 4.64 -4.60
C ASP A 401 40.63 6.10 -4.52
N PHE A 402 41.08 6.77 -3.47
CA PHE A 402 40.74 8.18 -3.25
C PHE A 402 41.69 9.10 -3.98
N ILE A 403 41.19 9.97 -4.84
CA ILE A 403 41.96 10.88 -5.67
C ILE A 403 41.65 12.31 -5.26
N SER A 404 42.69 13.03 -4.77
CA SER A 404 42.62 14.44 -4.34
C SER A 404 43.57 15.37 -5.09
N ASP A 405 44.24 14.87 -6.12
CA ASP A 405 45.14 15.64 -6.99
C ASP A 405 44.70 15.53 -8.45
N SER A 406 44.61 16.66 -9.15
CA SER A 406 44.13 16.70 -10.52
C SER A 406 45.06 16.02 -11.53
N ARG A 407 46.38 16.01 -11.27
CA ARG A 407 47.35 15.31 -12.14
C ARG A 407 47.18 13.80 -12.00
N VAL A 408 47.05 13.30 -10.77
CA VAL A 408 46.79 11.90 -10.51
C VAL A 408 45.48 11.49 -11.17
N PHE A 409 44.46 12.33 -11.11
CA PHE A 409 43.18 12.04 -11.77
C PHE A 409 43.31 11.97 -13.30
N GLN A 410 44.11 12.88 -13.90
CA GLN A 410 44.38 12.83 -15.35
C GLN A 410 45.11 11.55 -15.75
N GLU A 411 46.10 11.11 -14.98
CA GLU A 411 46.82 9.85 -15.21
C GLU A 411 45.85 8.65 -15.13
N VAL A 412 45.00 8.60 -14.10
CA VAL A 412 44.00 7.54 -13.93
C VAL A 412 42.99 7.55 -15.08
N ILE A 413 42.50 8.71 -15.54
CA ILE A 413 41.60 8.82 -16.68
C ILE A 413 42.26 8.28 -17.96
N GLN A 414 43.55 8.57 -18.19
CA GLN A 414 44.29 8.04 -19.35
C GLN A 414 44.38 6.50 -19.31
N GLU A 415 44.63 5.92 -18.14
CA GLU A 415 44.66 4.46 -17.94
C GLU A 415 43.27 3.84 -18.19
N ILE A 416 42.24 4.41 -17.58
CA ILE A 416 40.85 3.93 -17.72
C ILE A 416 40.36 4.06 -19.18
N TYR A 417 40.71 5.15 -19.87
CA TYR A 417 40.39 5.36 -21.26
C TYR A 417 41.06 4.30 -22.18
N THR A 418 42.30 3.97 -21.88
CA THR A 418 43.03 2.90 -22.60
C THR A 418 42.32 1.54 -22.39
N GLU A 419 41.98 1.21 -21.15
CA GLU A 419 41.23 -0.01 -20.82
C GLU A 419 39.85 -0.01 -21.45
N ASN A 420 39.12 1.12 -21.45
CA ASN A 420 37.84 1.25 -22.11
C ASN A 420 37.91 0.90 -23.62
N ASN A 421 38.95 1.35 -24.31
CA ASN A 421 39.12 1.10 -25.71
C ASN A 421 39.44 -0.39 -26.01
N ILE A 422 40.23 -1.03 -25.15
CA ILE A 422 40.50 -2.46 -25.20
C ILE A 422 39.20 -3.25 -25.02
N ARG A 423 38.42 -2.92 -24.00
CA ARG A 423 37.12 -3.56 -23.75
C ARG A 423 36.11 -3.33 -24.86
N ALA A 424 36.04 -2.09 -25.38
CA ALA A 424 35.15 -1.76 -26.49
C ALA A 424 35.49 -2.55 -27.76
N GLU A 425 36.77 -2.77 -28.05
CA GLU A 425 37.21 -3.59 -29.14
C GLU A 425 36.89 -5.08 -28.94
N ALA A 426 37.04 -5.61 -27.72
CA ALA A 426 36.66 -6.96 -27.38
C ALA A 426 35.14 -7.16 -27.54
N VAL A 427 34.30 -6.24 -27.05
CA VAL A 427 32.83 -6.26 -27.19
C VAL A 427 32.42 -6.28 -28.69
N ARG A 428 33.09 -5.50 -29.54
CA ARG A 428 32.80 -5.50 -31.00
C ARG A 428 33.10 -6.83 -31.66
N LYS A 429 34.01 -7.63 -31.10
CA LYS A 429 34.41 -8.95 -31.63
C LYS A 429 33.55 -10.10 -31.10
N CYS A 430 32.84 -9.90 -29.96
CA CYS A 430 31.98 -10.91 -29.37
C CYS A 430 30.68 -11.10 -30.16
N SER A 431 30.23 -12.33 -30.29
CA SER A 431 28.86 -12.64 -30.68
C SER A 431 27.87 -12.29 -29.56
N SER A 432 26.58 -12.17 -29.90
CA SER A 432 25.54 -11.87 -28.92
C SER A 432 25.45 -12.90 -27.77
N LEU A 433 25.83 -14.16 -28.05
CA LEU A 433 25.86 -15.24 -27.04
C LEU A 433 27.06 -15.12 -26.09
N GLU A 434 28.18 -14.61 -26.57
CA GLU A 434 29.42 -14.47 -25.79
C GLU A 434 29.45 -13.19 -24.93
N LEU A 435 28.68 -12.18 -25.32
CA LEU A 435 28.63 -10.89 -24.60
C LEU A 435 28.30 -11.01 -23.12
N SER A 436 27.30 -11.81 -22.77
CA SER A 436 26.90 -12.00 -21.38
C SER A 436 28.01 -12.62 -20.55
N ALA A 437 28.68 -13.63 -21.07
CA ALA A 437 29.83 -14.27 -20.42
C ALA A 437 31.01 -13.30 -20.28
N TYR A 438 31.28 -12.51 -21.32
CA TYR A 438 32.36 -11.52 -21.30
C TYR A 438 32.13 -10.47 -20.21
N TYR A 439 30.91 -9.92 -20.09
CA TYR A 439 30.62 -8.93 -19.04
C TYR A 439 30.73 -9.49 -17.63
N GLN A 440 30.60 -10.79 -17.43
CA GLN A 440 30.82 -11.43 -16.13
C GLN A 440 32.31 -11.59 -15.78
N THR A 441 33.19 -11.57 -16.79
CA THR A 441 34.64 -11.75 -16.58
C THR A 441 35.39 -10.45 -16.34
N ILE A 442 34.85 -9.30 -16.80
CA ILE A 442 35.51 -8.00 -16.64
C ILE A 442 35.07 -7.32 -15.33
N GLU A 443 36.03 -6.68 -14.68
CA GLU A 443 35.78 -5.91 -13.48
C GLU A 443 34.94 -4.66 -13.79
N THR A 444 33.95 -4.37 -12.92
CA THR A 444 33.22 -3.10 -12.98
C THR A 444 34.05 -2.00 -12.34
N ILE A 445 34.30 -0.91 -13.08
CA ILE A 445 35.02 0.27 -12.64
C ILE A 445 34.04 1.42 -12.48
N ASN A 446 33.97 2.01 -11.31
CA ASN A 446 33.11 3.14 -11.00
C ASN A 446 33.95 4.36 -10.64
N ILE A 447 33.61 5.51 -11.23
CA ILE A 447 34.26 6.80 -10.96
C ILE A 447 33.19 7.71 -10.35
N ALA A 448 33.35 8.06 -9.07
CA ALA A 448 32.39 8.84 -8.32
C ALA A 448 32.89 10.27 -8.10
N ILE A 449 32.05 11.25 -8.44
CA ILE A 449 32.38 12.69 -8.44
C ILE A 449 31.17 13.46 -7.86
N ASP A 450 31.42 14.37 -6.92
CA ASP A 450 30.40 15.15 -6.22
C ASP A 450 30.25 16.62 -6.70
N THR A 451 31.06 17.06 -7.64
CA THR A 451 31.03 18.44 -8.15
C THR A 451 31.51 18.54 -9.60
N LEU A 452 30.94 19.46 -10.37
CA LEU A 452 31.39 19.75 -11.74
C LEU A 452 32.76 20.50 -11.76
N GLU A 453 33.14 21.11 -10.66
CA GLU A 453 34.45 21.79 -10.58
C GLU A 453 35.64 20.85 -10.84
N VAL A 454 35.49 19.56 -10.55
CA VAL A 454 36.46 18.52 -10.88
C VAL A 454 36.86 18.60 -12.35
N PHE A 455 35.89 18.75 -13.25
CA PHE A 455 36.17 18.79 -14.70
C PHE A 455 36.88 20.07 -15.14
N SER A 456 36.65 21.20 -14.46
CA SER A 456 37.34 22.45 -14.76
C SER A 456 38.82 22.44 -14.43
N LYS A 457 39.27 21.52 -13.56
CA LYS A 457 40.66 21.30 -13.16
C LYS A 457 41.43 20.35 -14.09
N LEU A 458 40.74 19.78 -15.09
CA LEU A 458 41.33 18.91 -16.09
C LEU A 458 41.61 19.68 -17.38
N ASP A 459 42.61 19.22 -18.14
CA ASP A 459 42.82 19.72 -19.50
C ASP A 459 41.73 19.26 -20.48
N ASN A 460 41.74 19.85 -21.67
CA ASN A 460 40.74 19.55 -22.69
C ASN A 460 40.81 18.11 -23.22
N GLU A 461 41.97 17.49 -23.17
CA GLU A 461 42.18 16.11 -23.63
C GLU A 461 41.53 15.13 -22.65
N ALA A 462 41.79 15.27 -21.36
CA ALA A 462 41.15 14.45 -20.34
C ALA A 462 39.62 14.63 -20.32
N GLN A 463 39.12 15.86 -20.49
CA GLN A 463 37.66 16.09 -20.60
C GLN A 463 37.03 15.39 -21.81
N ARG A 464 37.71 15.36 -22.96
CA ARG A 464 37.24 14.64 -24.15
C ARG A 464 37.21 13.13 -23.93
N MET A 465 38.27 12.57 -23.31
CA MET A 465 38.30 11.14 -22.97
C MET A 465 37.11 10.74 -22.08
N ILE A 466 36.81 11.56 -21.07
CA ILE A 466 35.67 11.34 -20.21
C ILE A 466 34.35 11.41 -21.02
N GLU A 467 34.17 12.45 -21.82
CA GLU A 467 32.98 12.62 -22.65
C GLU A 467 32.78 11.45 -23.62
N GLU A 468 33.83 11.00 -24.31
CA GLU A 468 33.79 9.84 -25.21
C GLU A 468 33.37 8.55 -24.46
N MET A 469 33.92 8.31 -23.26
CA MET A 469 33.52 7.18 -22.43
C MET A 469 32.06 7.28 -21.99
N MET A 470 31.60 8.47 -21.57
CA MET A 470 30.23 8.72 -21.10
C MET A 470 29.18 8.57 -22.21
N THR A 471 29.50 9.02 -23.42
CA THR A 471 28.54 9.06 -24.55
C THR A 471 28.60 7.83 -25.44
N SER A 472 29.58 6.95 -25.25
CA SER A 472 29.70 5.71 -26.02
C SER A 472 28.48 4.81 -25.88
N ARG A 473 28.03 4.20 -27.00
CA ARG A 473 26.94 3.21 -27.00
C ARG A 473 27.42 1.80 -26.61
N ILE A 474 28.74 1.57 -26.56
CA ILE A 474 29.30 0.26 -26.21
C ILE A 474 29.50 0.19 -24.71
N GLN A 475 28.82 -0.70 -24.04
CA GLN A 475 29.02 -0.92 -22.61
C GLN A 475 30.33 -1.64 -22.35
N THR A 476 31.13 -1.12 -21.40
CA THR A 476 32.47 -1.64 -21.05
C THR A 476 32.62 -1.88 -19.54
N ASN A 477 31.53 -1.83 -18.76
CA ASN A 477 31.52 -1.88 -17.29
C ASN A 477 32.39 -0.79 -16.65
N ILE A 478 32.45 0.41 -17.29
CA ILE A 478 33.07 1.62 -16.75
C ILE A 478 31.97 2.67 -16.60
N ASN A 479 31.71 3.10 -15.38
CA ASN A 479 30.56 3.91 -15.01
C ASN A 479 30.99 5.19 -14.29
N PHE A 480 30.28 6.28 -14.56
CA PHE A 480 30.44 7.57 -13.88
C PHE A 480 29.23 7.80 -12.98
N ILE A 481 29.48 8.05 -11.69
CA ILE A 481 28.47 8.38 -10.69
C ILE A 481 28.70 9.84 -10.31
N ILE A 482 27.79 10.69 -10.72
CA ILE A 482 27.95 12.15 -10.59
C ILE A 482 26.79 12.71 -9.79
N GLN A 483 27.10 13.37 -8.67
CA GLN A 483 26.14 14.09 -7.87
C GLN A 483 26.40 15.59 -8.02
N VAL A 484 25.38 16.34 -8.41
CA VAL A 484 25.49 17.79 -8.60
C VAL A 484 24.13 18.46 -8.47
N ASP A 485 24.10 19.73 -8.06
CA ASP A 485 22.89 20.54 -8.10
C ASP A 485 22.46 20.78 -9.57
N ILE A 486 21.15 20.75 -9.81
CA ILE A 486 20.61 20.93 -11.16
C ILE A 486 20.94 22.30 -11.75
N SER A 487 21.06 23.33 -10.90
CA SER A 487 21.39 24.68 -11.32
C SER A 487 22.81 24.79 -11.89
N ASP A 488 23.74 23.98 -11.38
CA ASP A 488 25.12 23.95 -11.84
C ASP A 488 25.23 23.29 -13.21
N ILE A 489 24.49 22.22 -13.45
CA ILE A 489 24.40 21.61 -14.79
C ILE A 489 23.88 22.64 -15.81
N GLY A 490 22.87 23.42 -15.45
CA GLY A 490 22.30 24.45 -16.33
C GLY A 490 23.33 25.51 -16.75
N ARG A 491 24.21 25.88 -15.85
CA ARG A 491 25.24 26.93 -16.05
C ARG A 491 26.54 26.41 -16.67
N ASP A 492 26.82 25.11 -16.53
CA ASP A 492 28.08 24.55 -16.99
C ASP A 492 28.16 24.50 -18.54
N GLY A 493 29.20 25.12 -19.08
CA GLY A 493 29.54 25.13 -20.50
C GLY A 493 30.68 24.17 -20.88
N SER A 494 31.23 23.40 -19.93
CA SER A 494 32.29 22.43 -20.18
C SER A 494 31.87 21.33 -21.17
N ILE A 495 32.85 20.57 -21.65
CA ILE A 495 32.61 19.43 -22.55
C ILE A 495 31.73 18.40 -21.83
N VAL A 496 32.08 18.07 -20.60
CA VAL A 496 31.33 17.10 -19.77
C VAL A 496 29.96 17.61 -19.37
N GLY A 497 29.83 18.89 -18.98
CA GLY A 497 28.53 19.47 -18.61
C GLY A 497 27.52 19.44 -19.76
N ARG A 498 27.97 19.60 -21.02
CA ARG A 498 27.09 19.43 -22.19
C ARG A 498 26.64 17.97 -22.34
N ALA A 499 27.50 17.00 -22.09
CA ALA A 499 27.13 15.58 -22.11
C ALA A 499 26.07 15.26 -21.05
N LEU A 500 26.18 15.82 -19.83
CA LEU A 500 25.22 15.62 -18.74
C LEU A 500 23.83 16.17 -19.05
N LYS A 501 23.70 17.29 -19.80
CA LYS A 501 22.41 17.85 -20.20
C LYS A 501 21.59 16.91 -21.11
N ASN A 502 22.22 15.97 -21.76
CA ASN A 502 21.60 15.00 -22.66
C ASN A 502 21.28 13.64 -22.01
N VAL A 503 21.50 13.52 -20.69
CA VAL A 503 21.20 12.27 -19.96
C VAL A 503 19.69 12.07 -19.87
N THR A 504 19.24 10.86 -20.20
CA THR A 504 17.82 10.47 -20.16
C THR A 504 17.48 9.61 -18.95
N ASN A 505 18.48 9.06 -18.29
CA ASN A 505 18.34 8.19 -17.12
C ASN A 505 19.06 8.83 -15.95
N LEU A 506 18.32 9.24 -14.92
CA LEU A 506 18.88 9.97 -13.77
C LEU A 506 18.07 9.76 -12.50
N ILE A 507 18.68 10.10 -11.38
CA ILE A 507 18.00 10.21 -10.08
C ILE A 507 17.71 11.69 -9.84
N LEU A 508 16.44 12.03 -9.64
CA LEU A 508 15.98 13.41 -9.54
C LEU A 508 15.31 13.67 -8.18
N SER A 509 15.94 14.51 -7.35
CA SER A 509 15.43 14.88 -6.03
C SER A 509 14.67 16.21 -6.08
N MET A 510 13.63 16.27 -6.88
CA MET A 510 12.67 17.37 -7.00
C MET A 510 11.48 16.94 -7.87
N LYS A 511 10.41 17.75 -7.90
CA LYS A 511 9.32 17.53 -8.86
C LYS A 511 9.81 17.69 -10.29
N ILE A 512 9.37 16.78 -11.17
CA ILE A 512 9.75 16.78 -12.59
C ILE A 512 9.29 18.07 -13.27
N LYS A 513 8.09 18.56 -12.94
CA LYS A 513 7.55 19.81 -13.51
C LYS A 513 8.33 21.08 -13.15
N ASN A 514 9.14 21.03 -12.10
CA ASN A 514 9.88 22.19 -11.61
C ASN A 514 11.26 22.35 -12.29
N GLN A 515 11.64 21.43 -13.17
CA GLN A 515 12.91 21.49 -13.89
C GLN A 515 12.69 21.65 -15.40
N THR A 516 13.65 22.28 -16.06
CA THR A 516 13.68 22.53 -17.52
C THR A 516 14.98 22.05 -18.18
N THR A 517 15.87 21.47 -17.41
CA THR A 517 17.22 21.06 -17.87
C THR A 517 17.15 19.79 -18.70
N PHE A 518 16.30 18.84 -18.28
CA PHE A 518 16.17 17.54 -18.95
C PHE A 518 14.82 17.44 -19.66
N ALA A 519 14.85 16.93 -20.90
CA ALA A 519 13.64 16.65 -21.66
C ALA A 519 12.92 15.42 -21.07
N GLN A 520 11.76 15.62 -20.46
CA GLN A 520 10.93 14.57 -19.89
C GLN A 520 9.52 14.64 -20.51
N ASP A 521 9.06 13.51 -21.00
CA ASP A 521 7.73 13.36 -21.64
C ASP A 521 6.60 13.10 -20.59
N ILE A 522 6.82 13.45 -19.33
CA ILE A 522 5.84 13.24 -18.27
C ILE A 522 4.87 14.42 -18.28
N ARG A 523 3.56 14.10 -18.37
CA ARG A 523 2.50 15.12 -18.28
C ARG A 523 2.53 15.76 -16.90
N SER A 524 3.09 16.97 -16.84
CA SER A 524 3.37 17.70 -15.60
C SER A 524 2.14 18.28 -14.89
N TYR A 525 0.95 18.24 -15.49
CA TYR A 525 -0.23 18.92 -14.96
C TYR A 525 -0.77 18.30 -13.67
N ASP A 526 -0.57 17.01 -13.44
CA ASP A 526 -1.13 16.24 -12.32
C ASP A 526 -0.05 15.69 -11.36
N GLU A 527 1.17 16.25 -11.38
CA GLU A 527 2.22 15.79 -10.48
C GLU A 527 1.94 16.22 -9.03
N PRO A 528 1.60 15.28 -8.12
CA PRO A 528 1.35 15.59 -6.72
C PRO A 528 2.64 16.01 -6.01
N ASP A 529 2.51 16.49 -4.78
CA ASP A 529 3.67 16.73 -3.94
C ASP A 529 4.43 15.43 -3.69
N LEU A 530 5.76 15.53 -3.65
CA LEU A 530 6.59 14.40 -3.29
C LEU A 530 6.48 14.17 -1.78
N PRO A 531 6.22 12.92 -1.36
CA PRO A 531 6.34 12.58 0.05
C PRO A 531 7.74 12.93 0.59
N PRO A 532 7.89 13.19 1.89
CA PRO A 532 9.19 13.50 2.49
C PRO A 532 10.26 12.47 2.08
N ARG A 533 11.50 12.95 1.86
CA ARG A 533 12.67 12.11 1.55
C ARG A 533 12.48 11.21 0.32
N THR A 534 11.73 11.66 -0.67
CA THR A 534 11.44 10.88 -1.89
C THR A 534 12.12 11.49 -3.10
N SER A 535 12.78 10.64 -3.89
CA SER A 535 13.37 11.00 -5.18
C SER A 535 12.78 10.16 -6.31
N TYR A 536 12.91 10.62 -7.54
CA TYR A 536 12.60 9.85 -8.73
C TYR A 536 13.82 9.09 -9.24
N TYR A 537 13.63 7.83 -9.62
CA TYR A 537 14.50 7.14 -10.54
C TYR A 537 13.86 7.20 -11.93
N ILE A 538 14.49 7.94 -12.82
CA ILE A 538 14.02 8.15 -14.20
C ILE A 538 14.83 7.25 -15.12
N ASN A 539 14.13 6.45 -15.92
CA ASN A 539 14.71 5.56 -16.92
C ASN A 539 13.95 5.78 -18.25
N GLY A 540 14.47 6.66 -19.08
CA GLY A 540 13.80 7.09 -20.30
C GLY A 540 12.45 7.76 -20.01
N LYS A 541 11.36 7.09 -20.39
CA LYS A 541 9.98 7.58 -20.19
C LYS A 541 9.35 7.12 -18.86
N LEU A 542 9.99 6.21 -18.15
CA LEU A 542 9.49 5.68 -16.88
C LEU A 542 10.11 6.43 -15.72
N ALA A 543 9.28 6.87 -14.79
CA ALA A 543 9.71 7.46 -13.53
C ALA A 543 9.07 6.69 -12.38
N SER A 544 9.91 6.08 -11.54
CA SER A 544 9.49 5.45 -10.29
C SER A 544 9.95 6.31 -9.11
N LYS A 545 9.18 6.29 -8.03
CA LYS A 545 9.52 7.02 -6.81
C LYS A 545 10.17 6.06 -5.81
N PHE A 546 11.21 6.51 -5.16
CA PHE A 546 11.81 5.76 -4.06
C PHE A 546 12.12 6.65 -2.86
N ARG A 547 12.01 6.07 -1.66
CA ARG A 547 12.39 6.72 -0.40
C ARG A 547 13.90 6.62 -0.23
N VAL A 548 14.54 7.79 -0.11
CA VAL A 548 15.98 7.89 0.13
C VAL A 548 16.31 7.53 1.58
N ILE A 549 17.32 6.69 1.77
CA ILE A 549 17.88 6.35 3.09
C ILE A 549 18.83 7.43 3.57
N SER A 550 19.14 7.48 4.87
CA SER A 550 20.04 8.48 5.49
C SER A 550 21.34 7.87 5.96
#